data_7b3041596e090cfcd8e350e022379633
#
_entry.id   7b3041596e090cfcd8e350e022379633
#
_cell.length_a   1.000
_cell.length_b   1.000
_cell.length_c   1.000
_cell.angle_alpha   90.00
_cell.angle_beta   90.00
_cell.angle_gamma   90.00
#
_symmetry.space_group_name_H-M   'P 1'
#
loop_
_entity.id
_entity.type
_entity.pdbx_description
1 polymer ?
#
loop_
_entity_poly.entity_id
_entity_poly.type
_entity_poly.pdbx_seq_one_letter_code
_entity_poly.pdbx_strand_id
1 'polypeptide(L)'
;MQAIRGDVRSLGVVYTPPEVTEPMARLALEPLVRGRSIDELAALRICDPAIGEGAFLLAALRAIREQLIQRGLAASAAQALAARTLYGVDVDPRAVAAARAATGADAAQLQVGDALALDWTAAFPAVFARGGFDAVIGNPPYVRHEHLAAHKPRLRGFASYDGVADLYVYFVELAHRLARPAGRFCLITPNKWLTCAYGRALRSHLASQASVEGVVDLGRTALFGDADAFPCIVWGTVGVARDAPIQAARLAPGAAIELAGGAPHPRARWRAGPWHIDPPEDRALIDQLEARWPALRDVLPDRPSRGVVTGYNRAFVLDRATRDRLLDAEPAAAAVIRPFVKGRDLRRWHPAVPERWILLIDRGTALDALPAVAAHLAQFRAALEPRADAAPVTAAGRKPGAYRWHELQDPVGALVKSSAPRLLYQDIQGAPLCCLDRTGALVPDTTVWMLPSDDLYLLAVLCSPLYGWYARRRFPPALNGSVRPKAEHLRQLPIATPPAGQRAAIEALVAARLELAARPGGDDDDDDEPAAVLDAAIARAVLDAYELGAAERARIAT
;
A
#
# COMPACT_ATOMS: atom_id res chain seq x y z
N MET A 1 33.33 -6.55 4.65
CA MET A 1 32.56 -7.70 5.16
C MET A 1 32.23 -7.57 6.66
N GLN A 2 31.62 -6.47 7.06
CA GLN A 2 31.15 -6.26 8.45
C GLN A 2 29.93 -5.35 8.41
N ALA A 3 28.73 -5.86 8.16
CA ALA A 3 27.51 -5.08 8.37
C ALA A 3 26.18 -5.87 8.29
N ILE A 4 26.16 -7.20 8.27
CA ILE A 4 24.89 -7.96 8.35
C ILE A 4 25.02 -9.06 9.40
N ARG A 5 25.28 -8.65 10.66
CA ARG A 5 25.03 -9.45 11.86
C ARG A 5 23.93 -8.79 12.67
N GLY A 6 22.77 -8.59 12.06
CA GLY A 6 21.54 -8.23 12.72
C GLY A 6 20.60 -9.44 12.70
N ASP A 7 19.84 -9.58 13.75
CA ASP A 7 18.82 -10.60 13.99
C ASP A 7 18.15 -11.08 12.69
N VAL A 8 18.05 -12.39 12.46
CA VAL A 8 17.48 -13.02 11.24
C VAL A 8 16.08 -12.48 10.91
N ARG A 9 15.32 -12.01 11.90
CA ARG A 9 14.04 -11.30 11.71
C ARG A 9 14.20 -9.94 11.02
N SER A 10 15.35 -9.30 11.07
CA SER A 10 15.60 -8.01 10.42
C SER A 10 15.89 -8.13 8.92
N LEU A 11 16.18 -9.34 8.42
CA LEU A 11 16.49 -9.64 7.02
C LEU A 11 15.24 -9.96 6.17
N GLY A 12 14.04 -9.94 6.74
CA GLY A 12 12.80 -10.20 6.01
C GLY A 12 12.64 -11.66 5.53
N VAL A 13 13.35 -12.60 6.17
CA VAL A 13 13.25 -14.03 5.84
C VAL A 13 11.91 -14.56 6.32
N VAL A 14 11.08 -15.01 5.39
CA VAL A 14 9.75 -15.58 5.64
C VAL A 14 9.70 -16.99 5.07
N TYR A 15 9.41 -17.98 5.93
CA TYR A 15 9.15 -19.35 5.47
C TYR A 15 7.93 -19.37 4.55
N THR A 16 8.07 -19.97 3.37
CA THR A 16 6.97 -20.10 2.41
C THR A 16 6.45 -21.54 2.41
N PRO A 17 5.20 -21.77 2.82
CA PRO A 17 4.65 -23.11 2.98
C PRO A 17 4.39 -23.81 1.63
N PRO A 18 4.29 -25.18 1.62
CA PRO A 18 4.07 -25.97 0.41
C PRO A 18 2.82 -25.58 -0.37
N GLU A 19 1.76 -25.15 0.31
CA GLU A 19 0.49 -24.69 -0.29
C GLU A 19 0.69 -23.47 -1.21
N VAL A 20 1.81 -22.77 -1.09
CA VAL A 20 2.21 -21.65 -1.96
C VAL A 20 3.25 -22.11 -2.98
N THR A 21 4.31 -22.80 -2.51
CA THR A 21 5.47 -23.10 -3.36
C THR A 21 5.15 -24.14 -4.42
N GLU A 22 4.31 -25.14 -4.13
CA GLU A 22 3.97 -26.18 -5.08
C GLU A 22 3.11 -25.67 -6.25
N PRO A 23 1.99 -24.93 -6.05
CA PRO A 23 1.26 -24.32 -7.17
C PRO A 23 2.13 -23.37 -8.01
N MET A 24 3.00 -22.56 -7.37
CA MET A 24 3.89 -21.64 -8.08
C MET A 24 4.92 -22.37 -8.92
N ALA A 25 5.59 -23.39 -8.37
CA ALA A 25 6.56 -24.21 -9.10
C ALA A 25 5.88 -24.94 -10.27
N ARG A 26 4.70 -25.53 -10.05
CA ARG A 26 3.92 -26.18 -11.11
C ARG A 26 3.58 -25.20 -12.22
N LEU A 27 3.06 -24.01 -11.89
CA LEU A 27 2.70 -22.98 -12.86
C LEU A 27 3.90 -22.50 -13.70
N ALA A 28 5.06 -22.32 -13.07
CA ALA A 28 6.27 -21.91 -13.76
C ALA A 28 6.82 -22.99 -14.67
N LEU A 29 6.76 -24.26 -14.23
CA LEU A 29 7.45 -25.37 -14.89
C LEU A 29 6.58 -26.14 -15.90
N GLU A 30 5.24 -26.15 -15.75
CA GLU A 30 4.34 -26.90 -16.64
C GLU A 30 4.61 -26.64 -18.13
N PRO A 31 4.74 -25.39 -18.61
CA PRO A 31 5.05 -25.13 -20.01
C PRO A 31 6.46 -25.60 -20.43
N LEU A 32 7.37 -25.75 -19.47
CA LEU A 32 8.75 -26.17 -19.70
C LEU A 32 8.92 -27.69 -19.69
N VAL A 33 8.00 -28.43 -19.09
CA VAL A 33 8.13 -29.90 -18.96
C VAL A 33 7.22 -30.68 -19.92
N ARG A 34 6.18 -30.01 -20.43
CA ARG A 34 5.20 -30.66 -21.33
C ARG A 34 5.85 -31.11 -22.63
N GLY A 35 5.71 -32.40 -22.96
CA GLY A 35 6.18 -33.00 -24.23
C GLY A 35 7.71 -33.12 -24.35
N ARG A 36 8.50 -32.80 -23.32
CA ARG A 36 9.96 -32.91 -23.37
C ARG A 36 10.47 -34.29 -23.03
N SER A 37 11.59 -34.69 -23.65
CA SER A 37 12.34 -35.89 -23.35
C SER A 37 13.04 -35.81 -21.99
N ILE A 38 13.57 -36.94 -21.51
CA ILE A 38 14.39 -37.01 -20.26
C ILE A 38 15.60 -36.08 -20.35
N ASP A 39 16.32 -36.09 -21.49
CA ASP A 39 17.51 -35.24 -21.68
C ASP A 39 17.18 -33.73 -21.66
N GLU A 40 16.06 -33.36 -22.28
CA GLU A 40 15.60 -31.98 -22.26
C GLU A 40 15.18 -31.53 -20.86
N LEU A 41 14.56 -32.42 -20.06
CA LEU A 41 14.22 -32.14 -18.67
C LEU A 41 15.47 -32.01 -17.82
N ALA A 42 16.47 -32.89 -17.99
CA ALA A 42 17.75 -32.82 -17.30
C ALA A 42 18.58 -31.57 -17.67
N ALA A 43 18.31 -30.99 -18.85
CA ALA A 43 18.96 -29.78 -19.32
C ALA A 43 18.34 -28.48 -18.79
N LEU A 44 17.22 -28.52 -18.08
CA LEU A 44 16.58 -27.34 -17.50
C LEU A 44 17.48 -26.66 -16.45
N ARG A 45 17.32 -25.35 -16.29
CA ARG A 45 18.04 -24.52 -15.33
C ARG A 45 17.02 -23.62 -14.61
N ILE A 46 16.74 -23.97 -13.34
CA ILE A 46 15.74 -23.31 -12.49
C ILE A 46 16.47 -22.56 -11.39
N CYS A 47 16.17 -21.28 -11.23
CA CYS A 47 16.86 -20.41 -10.29
C CYS A 47 15.90 -19.86 -9.23
N ASP A 48 16.37 -19.82 -7.98
CA ASP A 48 15.83 -19.00 -6.90
C ASP A 48 16.90 -17.99 -6.46
N PRO A 49 16.72 -16.68 -6.69
CA PRO A 49 17.72 -15.66 -6.34
C PRO A 49 17.71 -15.28 -4.86
N ALA A 50 16.85 -15.89 -4.02
CA ALA A 50 16.76 -15.70 -2.58
C ALA A 50 16.33 -17.01 -1.91
N ILE A 51 17.21 -18.02 -1.99
CA ILE A 51 16.91 -19.43 -1.75
C ILE A 51 16.23 -19.69 -0.39
N GLY A 52 16.63 -18.96 0.67
CA GLY A 52 16.25 -19.31 2.03
C GLY A 52 16.62 -20.76 2.36
N GLU A 53 15.73 -21.50 3.00
CA GLU A 53 15.91 -22.92 3.28
C GLU A 53 15.56 -23.84 2.08
N GLY A 54 15.33 -23.27 0.89
CA GLY A 54 15.16 -24.02 -0.35
C GLY A 54 13.71 -24.46 -0.69
N ALA A 55 12.71 -23.86 -0.07
CA ALA A 55 11.30 -24.27 -0.24
C ALA A 55 10.85 -24.29 -1.71
N PHE A 56 11.17 -23.27 -2.50
CA PHE A 56 10.84 -23.22 -3.93
C PHE A 56 11.65 -24.22 -4.76
N LEU A 57 12.93 -24.38 -4.45
CA LEU A 57 13.77 -25.37 -5.13
C LEU A 57 13.33 -26.79 -4.83
N LEU A 58 12.85 -27.10 -3.61
CA LEU A 58 12.25 -28.38 -3.27
C LEU A 58 10.95 -28.64 -4.05
N ALA A 59 10.11 -27.62 -4.21
CA ALA A 59 8.90 -27.74 -5.02
C ALA A 59 9.24 -27.99 -6.50
N ALA A 60 10.23 -27.28 -7.04
CA ALA A 60 10.73 -27.51 -8.40
C ALA A 60 11.33 -28.90 -8.57
N LEU A 61 12.15 -29.36 -7.60
CA LEU A 61 12.72 -30.70 -7.57
C LEU A 61 11.64 -31.78 -7.68
N ARG A 62 10.59 -31.67 -6.85
CA ARG A 62 9.46 -32.62 -6.85
C ARG A 62 8.77 -32.66 -8.21
N ALA A 63 8.47 -31.46 -8.77
CA ALA A 63 7.79 -31.37 -10.06
C ALA A 63 8.61 -32.00 -11.20
N ILE A 64 9.90 -31.71 -11.29
CA ILE A 64 10.78 -32.28 -12.34
C ILE A 64 10.98 -33.78 -12.13
N ARG A 65 11.25 -34.22 -10.89
CA ARG A 65 11.40 -35.61 -10.54
C ARG A 65 10.17 -36.46 -10.92
N GLU A 66 8.97 -35.95 -10.64
CA GLU A 66 7.72 -36.58 -11.00
C GLU A 66 7.64 -36.79 -12.53
N GLN A 67 7.96 -35.77 -13.31
CA GLN A 67 7.96 -35.82 -14.76
C GLN A 67 8.99 -36.81 -15.32
N LEU A 68 10.16 -36.96 -14.68
CA LEU A 68 11.17 -37.94 -15.07
C LEU A 68 10.71 -39.36 -14.76
N ILE A 69 10.08 -39.61 -13.61
CA ILE A 69 9.52 -40.90 -13.24
C ILE A 69 8.39 -41.31 -14.20
N GLN A 70 7.48 -40.39 -14.54
CA GLN A 70 6.40 -40.64 -15.51
C GLN A 70 6.93 -41.08 -16.91
N ARG A 71 8.18 -40.71 -17.24
CA ARG A 71 8.88 -41.10 -18.46
C ARG A 71 9.70 -42.42 -18.32
N GLY A 72 9.51 -43.11 -17.21
CA GLY A 72 10.11 -44.43 -16.97
C GLY A 72 11.47 -44.39 -16.25
N LEU A 73 11.92 -43.25 -15.75
CA LEU A 73 13.19 -43.19 -15.03
C LEU A 73 13.03 -43.72 -13.59
N ALA A 74 14.01 -44.52 -13.12
CA ALA A 74 14.03 -44.98 -11.74
C ALA A 74 14.09 -43.80 -10.75
N ALA A 75 13.42 -43.92 -9.61
CA ALA A 75 13.22 -42.83 -8.65
C ALA A 75 14.54 -42.18 -8.16
N SER A 76 15.60 -42.96 -7.95
CA SER A 76 16.93 -42.46 -7.54
C SER A 76 17.62 -41.69 -8.67
N ALA A 77 17.55 -42.17 -9.91
CA ALA A 77 18.10 -41.50 -11.09
C ALA A 77 17.32 -40.19 -11.36
N ALA A 78 15.99 -40.22 -11.26
CA ALA A 78 15.14 -39.05 -11.39
C ALA A 78 15.45 -37.98 -10.36
N GLN A 79 15.70 -38.37 -9.09
CA GLN A 79 16.12 -37.46 -8.03
C GLN A 79 17.46 -36.79 -8.37
N ALA A 80 18.47 -37.56 -8.77
CA ALA A 80 19.80 -37.04 -9.10
C ALA A 80 19.76 -36.10 -10.32
N LEU A 81 18.99 -36.42 -11.37
CA LEU A 81 18.84 -35.56 -12.54
C LEU A 81 18.07 -34.27 -12.20
N ALA A 82 16.98 -34.37 -11.44
CA ALA A 82 16.21 -33.20 -11.02
C ALA A 82 17.07 -32.24 -10.16
N ALA A 83 17.90 -32.75 -9.24
CA ALA A 83 18.79 -31.92 -8.43
C ALA A 83 19.77 -31.08 -9.29
N ARG A 84 20.23 -31.62 -10.42
CA ARG A 84 21.14 -30.90 -11.34
C ARG A 84 20.50 -29.72 -12.06
N THR A 85 19.17 -29.61 -12.05
CA THR A 85 18.46 -28.49 -12.69
C THR A 85 18.33 -27.26 -11.81
N LEU A 86 18.69 -27.34 -10.51
CA LEU A 86 18.42 -26.33 -9.51
C LEU A 86 19.63 -25.41 -9.32
N TYR A 87 19.38 -24.11 -9.25
CA TYR A 87 20.38 -23.05 -9.06
C TYR A 87 19.84 -22.00 -8.10
N GLY A 88 20.74 -21.26 -7.47
CA GLY A 88 20.31 -20.10 -6.70
C GLY A 88 21.38 -19.52 -5.78
N VAL A 89 21.01 -18.43 -5.11
CA VAL A 89 21.90 -17.64 -4.28
C VAL A 89 21.15 -17.20 -3.01
N ASP A 90 21.87 -17.15 -1.88
CA ASP A 90 21.40 -16.50 -0.66
C ASP A 90 22.58 -15.85 0.07
N VAL A 91 22.31 -14.80 0.83
CA VAL A 91 23.32 -14.12 1.66
C VAL A 91 23.66 -14.91 2.93
N ASP A 92 22.76 -15.78 3.39
CA ASP A 92 22.96 -16.60 4.59
C ASP A 92 23.57 -17.96 4.21
N PRO A 93 24.83 -18.23 4.62
CA PRO A 93 25.48 -19.52 4.36
C PRO A 93 24.78 -20.71 5.03
N ARG A 94 24.03 -20.49 6.12
CA ARG A 94 23.27 -21.57 6.80
C ARG A 94 22.07 -21.97 5.96
N ALA A 95 21.35 -21.00 5.41
CA ALA A 95 20.22 -21.22 4.51
C ALA A 95 20.68 -21.98 3.26
N VAL A 96 21.79 -21.57 2.63
CA VAL A 96 22.38 -22.28 1.48
C VAL A 96 22.78 -23.72 1.84
N ALA A 97 23.40 -23.95 3.02
CA ALA A 97 23.76 -25.29 3.46
C ALA A 97 22.52 -26.18 3.68
N ALA A 98 21.45 -25.64 4.28
CA ALA A 98 20.20 -26.34 4.47
C ALA A 98 19.54 -26.69 3.12
N ALA A 99 19.49 -25.75 2.19
CA ALA A 99 18.94 -25.96 0.85
C ALA A 99 19.72 -27.02 0.05
N ARG A 100 21.05 -27.05 0.14
CA ARG A 100 21.89 -28.10 -0.47
C ARG A 100 21.57 -29.48 0.11
N ALA A 101 21.51 -29.58 1.43
CA ALA A 101 21.18 -30.83 2.11
C ALA A 101 19.77 -31.34 1.72
N ALA A 102 18.80 -30.46 1.61
CA ALA A 102 17.42 -30.78 1.28
C ALA A 102 17.21 -31.19 -0.19
N THR A 103 17.90 -30.53 -1.13
CA THR A 103 17.71 -30.72 -2.57
C THR A 103 18.69 -31.70 -3.20
N GLY A 104 19.86 -31.91 -2.60
CA GLY A 104 20.97 -32.65 -3.19
C GLY A 104 21.72 -31.89 -4.29
N ALA A 105 21.48 -30.59 -4.45
CA ALA A 105 22.23 -29.73 -5.36
C ALA A 105 23.63 -29.44 -4.81
N ASP A 106 24.61 -29.28 -5.69
CA ASP A 106 26.02 -29.09 -5.29
C ASP A 106 26.37 -27.62 -4.98
N ALA A 107 27.65 -27.42 -4.58
CA ALA A 107 28.12 -26.10 -4.21
C ALA A 107 28.26 -25.11 -5.40
N ALA A 108 28.41 -25.62 -6.61
CA ALA A 108 28.47 -24.79 -7.82
C ALA A 108 27.11 -24.27 -8.22
N GLN A 109 26.05 -25.00 -7.84
CA GLN A 109 24.66 -24.68 -8.17
C GLN A 109 24.02 -23.72 -7.16
N LEU A 110 24.21 -23.98 -5.85
CA LEU A 110 23.68 -23.12 -4.78
C LEU A 110 24.83 -22.37 -4.11
N GLN A 111 24.90 -21.07 -4.26
CA GLN A 111 26.03 -20.24 -3.84
C GLN A 111 25.65 -19.24 -2.76
N VAL A 112 26.62 -18.89 -1.91
CA VAL A 112 26.48 -17.82 -0.92
C VAL A 112 26.85 -16.49 -1.58
N GLY A 113 25.94 -15.51 -1.57
CA GLY A 113 26.19 -14.20 -2.15
C GLY A 113 25.00 -13.24 -2.08
N ASP A 114 25.26 -11.98 -2.34
CA ASP A 114 24.20 -10.97 -2.51
C ASP A 114 23.73 -10.99 -3.97
N ALA A 115 22.52 -11.50 -4.20
CA ALA A 115 21.92 -11.65 -5.53
C ALA A 115 21.88 -10.36 -6.35
N LEU A 116 21.76 -9.20 -5.70
CA LEU A 116 21.74 -7.88 -6.35
C LEU A 116 23.14 -7.32 -6.64
N ALA A 117 24.19 -7.99 -6.13
CA ALA A 117 25.59 -7.60 -6.30
C ALA A 117 26.42 -8.60 -7.09
N LEU A 118 25.95 -9.84 -7.19
CA LEU A 118 26.68 -10.95 -7.79
C LEU A 118 26.85 -10.71 -9.31
N ASP A 119 28.04 -11.01 -9.81
CA ASP A 119 28.23 -11.23 -11.25
C ASP A 119 27.70 -12.64 -11.60
N TRP A 120 26.46 -12.71 -11.99
CA TRP A 120 25.76 -13.95 -12.32
C TRP A 120 26.39 -14.70 -13.50
N THR A 121 26.98 -13.97 -14.45
CA THR A 121 27.65 -14.56 -15.62
C THR A 121 28.93 -15.28 -15.20
N ALA A 122 29.70 -14.67 -14.30
CA ALA A 122 30.90 -15.31 -13.74
C ALA A 122 30.55 -16.44 -12.78
N ALA A 123 29.49 -16.31 -11.99
CA ALA A 123 29.06 -17.34 -11.04
C ALA A 123 28.47 -18.58 -11.73
N PHE A 124 27.76 -18.42 -12.84
CA PHE A 124 27.06 -19.50 -13.55
C PHE A 124 27.35 -19.47 -15.06
N PRO A 125 28.62 -19.59 -15.50
CA PRO A 125 29.01 -19.38 -16.90
C PRO A 125 28.30 -20.32 -17.88
N ALA A 126 28.10 -21.60 -17.50
CA ALA A 126 27.40 -22.58 -18.34
C ALA A 126 25.90 -22.29 -18.54
N VAL A 127 25.28 -21.56 -17.61
CA VAL A 127 23.89 -21.11 -17.71
C VAL A 127 23.80 -19.92 -18.66
N PHE A 128 24.67 -18.93 -18.47
CA PHE A 128 24.64 -17.70 -19.28
C PHE A 128 25.20 -17.89 -20.69
N ALA A 129 26.03 -18.89 -20.94
CA ALA A 129 26.38 -19.32 -22.30
C ALA A 129 25.15 -19.79 -23.12
N ARG A 130 24.04 -20.12 -22.44
CA ARG A 130 22.75 -20.49 -23.05
C ARG A 130 21.72 -19.35 -22.95
N GLY A 131 22.12 -18.16 -22.57
CA GLY A 131 21.29 -16.97 -22.47
C GLY A 131 20.59 -16.76 -21.12
N GLY A 132 20.79 -17.63 -20.11
CA GLY A 132 20.21 -17.50 -18.78
C GLY A 132 19.41 -18.71 -18.32
N PHE A 133 18.64 -18.54 -17.26
CA PHE A 133 17.80 -19.60 -16.65
C PHE A 133 16.52 -19.85 -17.44
N ASP A 134 16.03 -21.09 -17.45
CA ASP A 134 14.75 -21.46 -18.06
C ASP A 134 13.57 -20.96 -17.22
N ALA A 135 13.70 -20.97 -15.89
CA ALA A 135 12.74 -20.35 -14.98
C ALA A 135 13.45 -19.70 -13.77
N VAL A 136 12.87 -18.60 -13.31
CA VAL A 136 13.24 -17.93 -12.05
C VAL A 136 12.00 -17.89 -11.16
N ILE A 137 12.10 -18.52 -9.98
CA ILE A 137 11.00 -18.66 -9.01
C ILE A 137 11.49 -18.26 -7.63
N GLY A 138 10.62 -17.74 -6.77
CA GLY A 138 11.05 -17.43 -5.40
C GLY A 138 10.14 -16.46 -4.66
N ASN A 139 10.52 -16.24 -3.39
CA ASN A 139 9.95 -15.23 -2.50
C ASN A 139 11.06 -14.26 -2.09
N PRO A 140 11.21 -13.10 -2.77
CA PRO A 140 12.24 -12.11 -2.44
C PRO A 140 12.10 -11.56 -1.01
N PRO A 141 13.19 -11.07 -0.40
CA PRO A 141 13.14 -10.49 0.94
C PRO A 141 12.35 -9.17 0.99
N TYR A 142 11.48 -9.00 2.03
CA TYR A 142 10.60 -7.84 2.22
C TYR A 142 11.26 -6.74 3.06
N VAL A 143 12.44 -6.26 2.63
CA VAL A 143 13.17 -5.18 3.32
C VAL A 143 12.64 -3.83 2.87
N ARG A 144 12.23 -2.99 3.83
CA ARG A 144 11.69 -1.65 3.56
C ARG A 144 12.77 -0.68 3.12
N HIS A 145 12.39 0.28 2.28
CA HIS A 145 13.30 1.28 1.68
C HIS A 145 14.08 2.11 2.71
N GLU A 146 13.56 2.30 3.94
CA GLU A 146 14.27 3.01 5.01
C GLU A 146 15.57 2.31 5.41
N HIS A 147 15.66 0.99 5.24
CA HIS A 147 16.84 0.18 5.55
C HIS A 147 17.80 0.00 4.35
N LEU A 148 17.47 0.57 3.18
CA LEU A 148 18.25 0.38 1.95
C LEU A 148 19.25 1.50 1.65
N ALA A 149 19.50 2.44 2.56
CA ALA A 149 20.34 3.61 2.31
C ALA A 149 21.72 3.24 1.73
N ALA A 150 22.39 2.22 2.28
CA ALA A 150 23.70 1.73 1.82
C ALA A 150 23.64 1.05 0.43
N HIS A 151 22.49 0.51 0.03
CA HIS A 151 22.30 -0.19 -1.25
C HIS A 151 21.86 0.73 -2.38
N LYS A 152 21.32 1.91 -2.09
CA LYS A 152 20.76 2.85 -3.10
C LYS A 152 21.69 3.16 -4.28
N PRO A 153 23.01 3.37 -4.11
CA PRO A 153 23.90 3.63 -5.24
C PRO A 153 23.86 2.54 -6.32
N ARG A 154 23.82 1.27 -5.87
CA ARG A 154 23.74 0.10 -6.76
C ARG A 154 22.35 -0.06 -7.37
N LEU A 155 21.30 0.13 -6.58
CA LEU A 155 19.92 -0.03 -7.00
C LEU A 155 19.51 0.96 -8.10
N ARG A 156 20.20 2.10 -8.23
CA ARG A 156 20.00 3.06 -9.33
C ARG A 156 20.27 2.47 -10.73
N GLY A 157 20.97 1.36 -10.83
CA GLY A 157 21.20 0.62 -12.07
C GLY A 157 20.00 -0.23 -12.54
N PHE A 158 18.92 -0.28 -11.76
CA PHE A 158 17.68 -0.98 -12.12
C PHE A 158 16.72 0.00 -12.81
N ALA A 159 16.04 -0.47 -13.88
CA ALA A 159 14.99 0.29 -14.55
C ALA A 159 13.77 0.51 -13.65
N SER A 160 13.55 -0.38 -12.71
CA SER A 160 12.50 -0.30 -11.68
C SER A 160 12.86 0.59 -10.49
N TYR A 161 14.00 1.32 -10.54
CA TYR A 161 14.44 2.14 -9.42
C TYR A 161 13.44 3.24 -9.06
N ASP A 162 13.13 3.29 -7.76
CA ASP A 162 12.47 4.40 -7.10
C ASP A 162 13.08 4.57 -5.70
N GLY A 163 13.30 5.82 -5.27
CA GLY A 163 13.97 6.14 -4.00
C GLY A 163 13.25 5.65 -2.74
N VAL A 164 11.96 5.28 -2.86
CA VAL A 164 11.11 4.75 -1.78
C VAL A 164 10.56 3.36 -2.09
N ALA A 165 11.14 2.66 -3.08
CA ALA A 165 10.78 1.28 -3.37
C ALA A 165 11.47 0.31 -2.40
N ASP A 166 10.73 -0.69 -1.95
CA ASP A 166 11.22 -1.78 -1.10
C ASP A 166 12.06 -2.77 -1.92
N LEU A 167 12.90 -3.57 -1.25
CA LEU A 167 13.92 -4.42 -1.87
C LEU A 167 13.36 -5.40 -2.90
N TYR A 168 12.21 -6.01 -2.65
CA TYR A 168 11.59 -7.00 -3.52
C TYR A 168 11.30 -6.50 -4.94
N VAL A 169 11.12 -5.17 -5.13
CA VAL A 169 10.90 -4.56 -6.44
C VAL A 169 12.07 -4.86 -7.39
N TYR A 170 13.28 -4.76 -6.87
CA TYR A 170 14.51 -5.02 -7.64
C TYR A 170 14.71 -6.50 -7.94
N PHE A 171 14.24 -7.39 -7.07
CA PHE A 171 14.27 -8.84 -7.33
C PHE A 171 13.32 -9.26 -8.46
N VAL A 172 12.18 -8.57 -8.63
CA VAL A 172 11.31 -8.84 -9.78
C VAL A 172 12.00 -8.49 -11.08
N GLU A 173 12.69 -7.35 -11.16
CA GLU A 173 13.50 -7.02 -12.34
C GLU A 173 14.70 -7.96 -12.49
N LEU A 174 15.36 -8.34 -11.38
CA LEU A 174 16.46 -9.30 -11.42
C LEU A 174 16.01 -10.63 -12.03
N ALA A 175 14.83 -11.15 -11.66
CA ALA A 175 14.31 -12.37 -12.26
C ALA A 175 14.20 -12.29 -13.79
N HIS A 176 13.83 -11.13 -14.32
CA HIS A 176 13.83 -10.90 -15.76
C HIS A 176 15.24 -10.90 -16.37
N ARG A 177 16.20 -10.25 -15.69
CA ARG A 177 17.60 -10.19 -16.17
C ARG A 177 18.28 -11.55 -16.16
N LEU A 178 17.87 -12.43 -15.22
CA LEU A 178 18.42 -13.78 -15.06
C LEU A 178 17.80 -14.81 -15.99
N ALA A 179 16.53 -14.67 -16.34
CA ALA A 179 15.86 -15.58 -17.25
C ALA A 179 16.30 -15.35 -18.70
N ARG A 180 16.48 -16.44 -19.44
CA ARG A 180 16.74 -16.37 -20.88
C ARG A 180 15.52 -15.78 -21.63
N PRO A 181 15.68 -15.31 -22.87
CA PRO A 181 14.54 -14.99 -23.73
C PRO A 181 13.58 -16.17 -23.83
N ALA A 182 12.28 -15.91 -23.69
CA ALA A 182 11.21 -16.90 -23.54
C ALA A 182 11.33 -17.78 -22.29
N GLY A 183 12.21 -17.45 -21.34
CA GLY A 183 12.24 -18.06 -20.01
C GLY A 183 11.08 -17.59 -19.14
N ARG A 184 10.81 -18.35 -18.08
CA ARG A 184 9.67 -18.12 -17.18
C ARG A 184 10.10 -17.38 -15.93
N PHE A 185 9.17 -16.63 -15.34
CA PHE A 185 9.30 -16.14 -13.97
C PHE A 185 8.00 -16.37 -13.20
N CYS A 186 8.12 -16.64 -11.90
CA CYS A 186 6.98 -16.73 -10.98
C CYS A 186 7.45 -16.34 -9.58
N LEU A 187 7.01 -15.18 -9.12
CA LEU A 187 7.46 -14.61 -7.85
C LEU A 187 6.27 -14.27 -6.96
N ILE A 188 6.44 -14.47 -5.63
CA ILE A 188 5.52 -13.95 -4.63
C ILE A 188 6.14 -12.72 -3.97
N THR A 189 5.39 -11.64 -3.90
CA THR A 189 5.87 -10.34 -3.39
C THR A 189 4.75 -9.62 -2.65
N PRO A 190 5.03 -8.60 -1.80
CA PRO A 190 3.97 -7.69 -1.34
C PRO A 190 3.25 -7.04 -2.52
N ASN A 191 1.92 -6.88 -2.41
CA ASN A 191 1.07 -6.39 -3.50
C ASN A 191 1.12 -4.86 -3.72
N LYS A 192 1.79 -4.11 -2.84
CA LYS A 192 1.80 -2.63 -2.88
C LYS A 192 2.29 -2.05 -4.21
N TRP A 193 3.24 -2.70 -4.87
CA TRP A 193 3.75 -2.25 -6.16
C TRP A 193 2.69 -2.25 -7.26
N LEU A 194 1.61 -3.02 -7.12
CA LEU A 194 0.51 -3.04 -8.09
C LEU A 194 -0.17 -1.67 -8.21
N THR A 195 -0.30 -0.93 -7.12
CA THR A 195 -1.10 0.32 -7.11
C THR A 195 -0.33 1.56 -6.63
N CYS A 196 0.67 1.41 -5.75
CA CYS A 196 1.43 2.53 -5.21
C CYS A 196 2.32 3.23 -6.24
N ALA A 197 2.65 4.50 -5.98
CA ALA A 197 3.44 5.35 -6.89
C ALA A 197 4.82 4.77 -7.18
N TYR A 198 5.54 4.28 -6.17
CA TYR A 198 6.88 3.69 -6.34
C TYR A 198 6.90 2.44 -7.23
N GLY A 199 5.76 1.74 -7.38
CA GLY A 199 5.63 0.59 -8.27
C GLY A 199 5.54 0.96 -9.75
N ARG A 200 5.42 2.25 -10.10
CA ARG A 200 5.25 2.71 -11.50
C ARG A 200 6.38 2.22 -12.41
N ALA A 201 7.63 2.36 -11.98
CA ALA A 201 8.80 1.97 -12.76
C ALA A 201 8.81 0.44 -13.00
N LEU A 202 8.52 -0.35 -11.97
CA LEU A 202 8.39 -1.81 -12.10
C LEU A 202 7.25 -2.20 -13.04
N ARG A 203 6.06 -1.60 -12.89
CA ARG A 203 4.92 -1.88 -13.80
C ARG A 203 5.24 -1.55 -15.25
N SER A 204 5.91 -0.41 -15.49
CA SER A 204 6.38 -0.03 -16.82
C SER A 204 7.38 -1.04 -17.40
N HIS A 205 8.34 -1.49 -16.59
CA HIS A 205 9.30 -2.52 -16.96
C HIS A 205 8.61 -3.84 -17.33
N LEU A 206 7.72 -4.33 -16.45
CA LEU A 206 6.95 -5.56 -16.68
C LEU A 206 6.08 -5.48 -17.95
N ALA A 207 5.47 -4.33 -18.20
CA ALA A 207 4.64 -4.13 -19.37
C ALA A 207 5.42 -4.09 -20.69
N SER A 208 6.69 -3.63 -20.65
CA SER A 208 7.51 -3.45 -21.83
C SER A 208 8.48 -4.60 -22.11
N GLN A 209 9.00 -5.25 -21.06
CA GLN A 209 10.07 -6.25 -21.15
C GLN A 209 9.61 -7.68 -20.91
N ALA A 210 8.43 -7.87 -20.36
CA ALA A 210 7.90 -9.19 -20.04
C ALA A 210 6.47 -9.35 -20.50
N SER A 211 6.12 -10.57 -20.88
CA SER A 211 4.73 -10.98 -21.00
C SER A 211 4.23 -11.47 -19.66
N VAL A 212 3.71 -10.57 -18.84
CA VAL A 212 2.95 -10.98 -17.65
C VAL A 212 1.72 -11.77 -18.10
N GLU A 213 1.60 -12.99 -17.64
CA GLU A 213 0.48 -13.89 -17.97
C GLU A 213 -0.59 -13.83 -16.89
N GLY A 214 -0.17 -13.61 -15.63
CA GLY A 214 -1.14 -13.48 -14.57
C GLY A 214 -0.61 -12.84 -13.30
N VAL A 215 -1.56 -12.41 -12.46
CA VAL A 215 -1.36 -11.89 -11.12
C VAL A 215 -2.47 -12.37 -10.20
N VAL A 216 -2.11 -12.94 -9.06
CA VAL A 216 -3.06 -13.30 -8.00
C VAL A 216 -2.73 -12.53 -6.74
N ASP A 217 -3.64 -11.67 -6.29
CA ASP A 217 -3.56 -10.98 -5.00
C ASP A 217 -4.14 -11.91 -3.92
N LEU A 218 -3.29 -12.38 -3.02
CA LEU A 218 -3.70 -13.30 -1.94
C LEU A 218 -4.43 -12.56 -0.80
N GLY A 219 -4.50 -11.23 -0.86
CA GLY A 219 -5.10 -10.43 0.18
C GLY A 219 -4.38 -10.55 1.53
N ARG A 220 -5.13 -10.40 2.62
CA ARG A 220 -4.62 -10.68 3.96
C ARG A 220 -4.63 -12.19 4.18
N THR A 221 -3.47 -12.78 4.33
CA THR A 221 -3.33 -14.23 4.54
C THR A 221 -2.52 -14.51 5.80
N ALA A 222 -2.89 -15.56 6.53
CA ALA A 222 -2.12 -16.08 7.67
C ALA A 222 -0.92 -16.95 7.23
N LEU A 223 -0.72 -17.16 5.94
CA LEU A 223 0.34 -18.03 5.39
C LEU A 223 1.75 -17.62 5.80
N PHE A 224 1.97 -16.39 6.22
CA PHE A 224 3.26 -15.85 6.61
C PHE A 224 3.34 -15.49 8.10
N GLY A 225 2.55 -16.13 8.96
CA GLY A 225 2.51 -15.88 10.40
C GLY A 225 1.97 -14.48 10.72
N ASP A 226 2.54 -13.84 11.76
CA ASP A 226 2.12 -12.51 12.23
C ASP A 226 2.58 -11.34 11.32
N ALA A 227 3.16 -11.62 10.15
CA ALA A 227 3.55 -10.56 9.22
C ALA A 227 2.30 -9.94 8.56
N ASP A 228 2.09 -8.63 8.76
CA ASP A 228 1.07 -7.82 8.06
C ASP A 228 1.43 -7.67 6.56
N ALA A 229 1.63 -8.79 5.88
CA ALA A 229 1.93 -8.82 4.46
C ALA A 229 0.66 -9.10 3.66
N PHE A 230 0.45 -8.34 2.61
CA PHE A 230 -0.56 -8.59 1.59
C PHE A 230 0.18 -9.10 0.34
N PRO A 231 0.45 -10.40 0.22
CA PRO A 231 1.25 -10.92 -0.88
C PRO A 231 0.43 -11.03 -2.16
N CYS A 232 1.14 -10.90 -3.30
CA CYS A 232 0.63 -11.26 -4.61
C CYS A 232 1.62 -12.17 -5.34
N ILE A 233 1.12 -13.05 -6.17
CA ILE A 233 1.91 -13.89 -7.06
C ILE A 233 1.82 -13.30 -8.46
N VAL A 234 2.97 -13.07 -9.09
CA VAL A 234 3.08 -12.59 -10.48
C VAL A 234 3.90 -13.58 -11.28
N TRP A 235 3.43 -13.91 -12.49
CA TRP A 235 4.13 -14.83 -13.38
C TRP A 235 4.02 -14.43 -14.84
N GLY A 236 4.92 -14.97 -15.64
CA GLY A 236 4.92 -14.74 -17.08
C GLY A 236 6.16 -15.27 -17.78
N THR A 237 6.38 -14.76 -19.00
CA THR A 237 7.46 -15.15 -19.91
C THR A 237 8.29 -13.90 -20.28
N VAL A 238 9.60 -13.99 -20.22
CA VAL A 238 10.50 -12.85 -20.50
C VAL A 238 10.64 -12.61 -22.00
N GLY A 239 10.54 -11.36 -22.43
CA GLY A 239 10.86 -10.92 -23.79
C GLY A 239 9.86 -11.34 -24.87
N VAL A 240 8.69 -11.85 -24.51
CA VAL A 240 7.65 -12.25 -25.46
C VAL A 240 6.42 -11.36 -25.30
N ALA A 241 6.25 -10.43 -26.24
CA ALA A 241 5.01 -9.66 -26.30
C ALA A 241 3.85 -10.58 -26.72
N ARG A 242 2.77 -10.55 -25.97
CA ARG A 242 1.53 -11.29 -26.27
C ARG A 242 0.35 -10.32 -26.18
N ASP A 243 -0.61 -10.46 -27.08
CA ASP A 243 -1.87 -9.68 -27.05
C ASP A 243 -2.90 -10.28 -26.09
N ALA A 244 -2.69 -11.53 -25.64
CA ALA A 244 -3.59 -12.19 -24.72
C ALA A 244 -3.78 -11.39 -23.41
N PRO A 245 -5.01 -11.32 -22.89
CA PRO A 245 -5.30 -10.64 -21.62
C PRO A 245 -4.51 -11.28 -20.47
N ILE A 246 -4.23 -10.47 -19.45
CA ILE A 246 -3.60 -10.93 -18.21
C ILE A 246 -4.66 -11.57 -17.34
N GLN A 247 -4.42 -12.79 -16.84
CA GLN A 247 -5.33 -13.44 -15.89
C GLN A 247 -5.10 -12.88 -14.49
N ALA A 248 -6.12 -12.31 -13.86
CA ALA A 248 -5.93 -11.79 -12.51
C ALA A 248 -7.10 -12.13 -11.58
N ALA A 249 -6.76 -12.44 -10.34
CA ALA A 249 -7.73 -12.73 -9.29
C ALA A 249 -7.29 -12.11 -7.96
N ARG A 250 -8.27 -11.78 -7.13
CA ARG A 250 -8.08 -11.55 -5.70
C ARG A 250 -8.73 -12.70 -4.96
N LEU A 251 -7.95 -13.39 -4.12
CA LEU A 251 -8.47 -14.50 -3.33
C LEU A 251 -9.28 -14.01 -2.13
N ALA A 252 -10.37 -14.69 -1.84
CA ALA A 252 -11.08 -14.52 -0.58
C ALA A 252 -10.20 -15.03 0.58
N PRO A 253 -10.34 -14.45 1.79
CA PRO A 253 -9.62 -14.95 2.97
C PRO A 253 -9.88 -16.44 3.20
N GLY A 254 -8.80 -17.23 3.32
CA GLY A 254 -8.87 -18.68 3.55
C GLY A 254 -9.18 -19.54 2.31
N ALA A 255 -9.32 -18.93 1.12
CA ALA A 255 -9.48 -19.71 -0.11
C ALA A 255 -8.18 -20.44 -0.50
N ALA A 256 -8.32 -21.60 -1.15
CA ALA A 256 -7.19 -22.31 -1.75
C ALA A 256 -6.50 -21.45 -2.82
N ILE A 257 -5.18 -21.60 -2.96
CA ILE A 257 -4.41 -20.83 -3.95
C ILE A 257 -4.59 -21.48 -5.32
N GLU A 258 -5.54 -20.96 -6.08
CA GLU A 258 -5.76 -21.32 -7.48
C GLU A 258 -5.17 -20.24 -8.38
N LEU A 259 -4.09 -20.57 -9.09
CA LEU A 259 -3.37 -19.62 -9.95
C LEU A 259 -3.95 -19.54 -11.38
N ALA A 260 -4.78 -20.52 -11.79
CA ALA A 260 -5.30 -20.62 -13.16
C ALA A 260 -6.69 -20.01 -13.39
N GLY A 261 -7.39 -19.55 -12.33
CA GLY A 261 -8.81 -19.17 -12.38
C GLY A 261 -9.10 -17.68 -12.45
N GLY A 262 -8.14 -16.83 -12.85
CA GLY A 262 -8.29 -15.38 -12.86
C GLY A 262 -9.22 -14.86 -13.96
N ALA A 263 -9.86 -13.70 -13.71
CA ALA A 263 -10.60 -12.97 -14.74
C ALA A 263 -9.64 -12.31 -15.74
N PRO A 264 -10.01 -12.24 -17.03
CA PRO A 264 -9.18 -11.61 -18.06
C PRO A 264 -9.16 -10.08 -17.89
N HIS A 265 -7.98 -9.49 -17.83
CA HIS A 265 -7.75 -8.06 -17.80
C HIS A 265 -7.09 -7.58 -19.08
N PRO A 266 -7.62 -6.55 -19.77
CA PRO A 266 -7.01 -6.02 -20.99
C PRO A 266 -5.59 -5.51 -20.71
N ARG A 267 -4.61 -6.04 -21.42
CA ARG A 267 -3.19 -5.69 -21.26
C ARG A 267 -2.92 -4.18 -21.44
N ALA A 268 -3.67 -3.53 -22.32
CA ALA A 268 -3.51 -2.10 -22.58
C ALA A 268 -3.69 -1.21 -21.34
N ARG A 269 -4.44 -1.68 -20.32
CA ARG A 269 -4.65 -0.97 -19.05
C ARG A 269 -3.51 -1.16 -18.06
N TRP A 270 -2.80 -2.28 -18.17
CA TRP A 270 -1.74 -2.66 -17.25
C TRP A 270 -0.37 -2.26 -17.81
N ARG A 271 -0.16 -0.96 -17.97
CA ARG A 271 1.12 -0.35 -18.36
C ARG A 271 1.77 0.28 -17.12
N ALA A 272 2.14 1.55 -17.17
CA ALA A 272 2.75 2.28 -16.05
C ALA A 272 1.75 2.67 -14.94
N GLY A 273 0.45 2.74 -15.25
CA GLY A 273 -0.63 3.05 -14.31
C GLY A 273 -0.83 1.96 -13.25
N PRO A 274 -1.67 2.21 -12.23
CA PRO A 274 -2.01 1.21 -11.23
C PRO A 274 -2.68 -0.03 -11.84
N TRP A 275 -2.31 -1.21 -11.33
CA TRP A 275 -2.86 -2.50 -11.74
C TRP A 275 -3.92 -2.94 -10.74
N HIS A 276 -5.16 -2.49 -10.95
CA HIS A 276 -6.28 -2.88 -10.11
C HIS A 276 -6.83 -4.24 -10.54
N ILE A 277 -7.01 -5.13 -9.57
CA ILE A 277 -7.58 -6.46 -9.76
C ILE A 277 -9.03 -6.39 -9.29
N ASP A 278 -9.93 -6.11 -10.22
CA ASP A 278 -11.37 -6.01 -9.96
C ASP A 278 -12.13 -7.09 -10.72
N PRO A 279 -13.25 -7.61 -10.17
CA PRO A 279 -14.19 -8.40 -10.93
C PRO A 279 -14.62 -7.66 -12.21
N PRO A 280 -14.90 -8.37 -13.32
CA PRO A 280 -15.24 -7.72 -14.60
C PRO A 280 -16.37 -6.70 -14.50
N GLU A 281 -17.39 -7.00 -13.71
CA GLU A 281 -18.56 -6.14 -13.52
C GLU A 281 -18.23 -4.89 -12.69
N ASP A 282 -17.40 -5.03 -11.63
CA ASP A 282 -16.94 -3.88 -10.84
C ASP A 282 -16.07 -2.96 -11.69
N ARG A 283 -15.21 -3.56 -12.52
CA ARG A 283 -14.39 -2.82 -13.47
C ARG A 283 -15.23 -2.06 -14.47
N ALA A 284 -16.27 -2.71 -15.05
CA ALA A 284 -17.17 -2.06 -16.01
C ALA A 284 -17.89 -0.86 -15.37
N LEU A 285 -18.39 -1.00 -14.14
CA LEU A 285 -19.04 0.09 -13.42
C LEU A 285 -18.07 1.25 -13.13
N ILE A 286 -16.85 0.95 -12.70
CA ILE A 286 -15.84 2.00 -12.45
C ILE A 286 -15.51 2.74 -13.75
N ASP A 287 -15.29 2.01 -14.85
CA ASP A 287 -15.02 2.61 -16.15
C ASP A 287 -16.17 3.53 -16.62
N GLN A 288 -17.40 3.11 -16.41
CA GLN A 288 -18.59 3.91 -16.69
C GLN A 288 -18.60 5.19 -15.85
N LEU A 289 -18.36 5.09 -14.53
CA LEU A 289 -18.34 6.24 -13.64
C LEU A 289 -17.22 7.23 -14.00
N GLU A 290 -15.99 6.72 -14.24
CA GLU A 290 -14.81 7.53 -14.57
C GLU A 290 -14.90 8.16 -15.98
N ALA A 291 -15.58 7.51 -16.92
CA ALA A 291 -15.80 8.06 -18.27
C ALA A 291 -16.91 9.11 -18.31
N ARG A 292 -17.93 8.95 -17.46
CA ARG A 292 -19.13 9.79 -17.48
C ARG A 292 -18.97 11.06 -16.66
N TRP A 293 -18.32 10.98 -15.50
CA TRP A 293 -18.30 12.05 -14.52
C TRP A 293 -16.90 12.66 -14.35
N PRO A 294 -16.79 14.00 -14.17
CA PRO A 294 -15.53 14.65 -13.91
C PRO A 294 -14.91 14.14 -12.59
N ALA A 295 -13.59 14.08 -12.54
CA ALA A 295 -12.91 13.74 -11.30
C ALA A 295 -13.00 14.90 -10.29
N LEU A 296 -12.93 14.59 -9.00
CA LEU A 296 -12.98 15.62 -7.94
C LEU A 296 -11.96 16.75 -8.15
N ARG A 297 -10.78 16.47 -8.72
CA ARG A 297 -9.79 17.50 -9.05
C ARG A 297 -10.25 18.52 -10.08
N ASP A 298 -11.21 18.15 -10.90
CA ASP A 298 -11.73 19.00 -11.98
C ASP A 298 -12.91 19.85 -11.46
N VAL A 299 -13.61 19.37 -10.43
CA VAL A 299 -14.73 20.05 -9.74
C VAL A 299 -14.22 20.94 -8.60
N LEU A 300 -13.21 20.47 -7.87
CA LEU A 300 -12.53 21.16 -6.78
C LEU A 300 -11.02 21.15 -7.03
N PRO A 301 -10.48 22.21 -7.68
CA PRO A 301 -9.05 22.29 -8.03
C PRO A 301 -8.11 22.29 -6.82
N ASP A 302 -8.56 22.84 -5.70
CA ASP A 302 -7.78 22.91 -4.47
C ASP A 302 -7.47 21.53 -3.91
N ARG A 303 -6.24 21.40 -3.38
CA ARG A 303 -5.78 20.11 -2.86
C ARG A 303 -6.21 19.91 -1.41
N PRO A 304 -6.65 18.68 -1.05
CA PRO A 304 -6.75 18.31 0.35
C PRO A 304 -5.41 18.53 1.07
N SER A 305 -5.50 19.07 2.28
CA SER A 305 -4.35 19.34 3.14
C SER A 305 -4.42 18.48 4.39
N ARG A 306 -3.28 17.98 4.85
CA ARG A 306 -3.18 17.19 6.07
C ARG A 306 -3.14 18.11 7.30
N GLY A 307 -3.58 17.57 8.44
CA GLY A 307 -3.47 18.28 9.72
C GLY A 307 -2.03 18.52 10.18
N VAL A 308 -1.87 19.21 11.31
CA VAL A 308 -0.58 19.68 11.81
C VAL A 308 0.33 18.58 12.35
N VAL A 309 1.64 18.79 12.21
CA VAL A 309 2.70 17.96 12.79
C VAL A 309 3.39 18.73 13.91
N THR A 310 3.15 18.32 15.15
CA THR A 310 3.78 18.95 16.33
C THR A 310 5.21 18.50 16.56
N GLY A 311 5.51 17.26 16.16
CA GLY A 311 6.74 16.55 16.52
C GLY A 311 6.77 16.06 17.98
N TYR A 312 5.98 16.66 18.89
CA TYR A 312 5.85 16.22 20.29
C TYR A 312 4.51 16.68 20.88
N ASN A 313 3.49 15.88 20.76
CA ASN A 313 2.11 16.22 21.16
C ASN A 313 1.98 16.64 22.64
N ARG A 314 2.76 16.06 23.57
CA ARG A 314 2.63 16.34 25.00
C ARG A 314 2.87 17.81 25.38
N ALA A 315 3.66 18.53 24.58
CA ALA A 315 3.92 19.96 24.82
C ALA A 315 2.86 20.87 24.18
N PHE A 316 2.32 20.48 23.03
CA PHE A 316 1.45 21.35 22.25
C PHE A 316 -0.04 21.05 22.43
N VAL A 317 -0.42 19.82 22.81
CA VAL A 317 -1.83 19.45 22.98
C VAL A 317 -2.23 19.62 24.44
N LEU A 318 -3.22 20.46 24.66
CA LEU A 318 -3.71 20.88 25.97
C LEU A 318 -5.03 20.17 26.31
N ASP A 319 -5.17 19.77 27.56
CA ASP A 319 -6.47 19.47 28.15
C ASP A 319 -7.20 20.76 28.59
N ARG A 320 -8.45 20.63 29.03
CA ARG A 320 -9.27 21.75 29.47
C ARG A 320 -8.62 22.53 30.62
N ALA A 321 -8.11 21.83 31.62
CA ALA A 321 -7.52 22.47 32.82
C ALA A 321 -6.26 23.28 32.47
N THR A 322 -5.41 22.76 31.60
CA THR A 322 -4.20 23.46 31.16
C THR A 322 -4.54 24.64 30.26
N ARG A 323 -5.52 24.48 29.35
CA ARG A 323 -6.02 25.58 28.51
C ARG A 323 -6.54 26.72 29.39
N ASP A 324 -7.45 26.44 30.33
CA ASP A 324 -8.10 27.44 31.18
C ASP A 324 -7.05 28.18 32.02
N ARG A 325 -6.13 27.45 32.65
CA ARG A 325 -5.02 28.07 33.40
C ARG A 325 -4.14 29.01 32.55
N LEU A 326 -3.86 28.63 31.29
CA LEU A 326 -3.09 29.50 30.40
C LEU A 326 -3.88 30.77 30.01
N LEU A 327 -5.18 30.65 29.74
CA LEU A 327 -6.05 31.75 29.39
C LEU A 327 -6.29 32.71 30.58
N ASP A 328 -6.42 32.16 31.80
CA ASP A 328 -6.55 32.97 33.03
C ASP A 328 -5.28 33.76 33.34
N ALA A 329 -4.11 33.11 33.14
CA ALA A 329 -2.81 33.78 33.35
C ALA A 329 -2.47 34.77 32.25
N GLU A 330 -2.92 34.51 31.01
CA GLU A 330 -2.56 35.29 29.83
C GLU A 330 -3.69 35.23 28.79
N PRO A 331 -4.66 36.15 28.82
CA PRO A 331 -5.77 36.17 27.85
C PRO A 331 -5.31 36.26 26.39
N ALA A 332 -4.15 36.87 26.10
CA ALA A 332 -3.55 36.94 24.78
C ALA A 332 -3.22 35.54 24.18
N ALA A 333 -3.06 34.51 25.01
CA ALA A 333 -2.85 33.16 24.59
C ALA A 333 -4.00 32.60 23.74
N ALA A 334 -5.21 33.19 23.81
CA ALA A 334 -6.37 32.84 22.98
C ALA A 334 -6.04 32.92 21.46
N ALA A 335 -5.11 33.77 21.06
CA ALA A 335 -4.69 33.92 19.67
C ALA A 335 -3.98 32.66 19.12
N VAL A 336 -3.34 31.89 19.98
CA VAL A 336 -2.58 30.67 19.60
C VAL A 336 -3.20 29.37 20.10
N ILE A 337 -4.23 29.43 20.95
CA ILE A 337 -4.95 28.23 21.42
C ILE A 337 -6.16 27.98 20.52
N ARG A 338 -6.20 26.81 19.87
CA ARG A 338 -7.27 26.44 18.95
C ARG A 338 -7.84 25.05 19.34
N PRO A 339 -9.14 24.81 19.10
CA PRO A 339 -9.71 23.48 19.28
C PRO A 339 -9.00 22.43 18.42
N PHE A 340 -8.69 21.26 18.99
CA PHE A 340 -7.87 20.22 18.37
C PHE A 340 -8.65 18.92 18.22
N VAL A 341 -8.61 18.32 17.02
CA VAL A 341 -9.31 17.08 16.69
C VAL A 341 -8.37 16.05 16.07
N LYS A 342 -8.66 14.79 16.34
CA LYS A 342 -8.01 13.60 15.75
C LYS A 342 -9.01 12.82 14.92
N GLY A 343 -8.53 11.88 14.12
CA GLY A 343 -9.41 11.06 13.28
C GLY A 343 -10.52 10.37 14.07
N ARG A 344 -10.23 9.88 15.27
CA ARG A 344 -11.23 9.24 16.17
C ARG A 344 -12.32 10.19 16.72
N ASP A 345 -12.10 11.49 16.63
CA ASP A 345 -13.05 12.50 17.09
C ASP A 345 -13.98 12.97 15.97
N LEU A 346 -13.76 12.51 14.72
CA LEU A 346 -14.67 12.76 13.62
C LEU A 346 -15.88 11.81 13.70
N ARG A 347 -17.05 12.37 13.43
CA ARG A 347 -18.29 11.65 13.24
C ARG A 347 -18.79 11.92 11.84
N ARG A 348 -19.63 11.07 11.34
CA ARG A 348 -20.28 11.30 10.05
C ARG A 348 -21.17 12.55 10.16
N TRP A 349 -21.09 13.43 9.17
CA TRP A 349 -21.77 14.72 9.05
C TRP A 349 -21.18 15.85 9.89
N HIS A 350 -20.89 15.68 11.16
CA HIS A 350 -20.34 16.73 12.05
C HIS A 350 -19.17 16.19 12.90
N PRO A 351 -18.21 17.03 13.27
CA PRO A 351 -17.16 16.64 14.22
C PRO A 351 -17.72 16.59 15.65
N ALA A 352 -17.17 15.69 16.47
CA ALA A 352 -17.44 15.71 17.91
C ALA A 352 -16.97 17.02 18.56
N VAL A 353 -17.59 17.41 19.66
CA VAL A 353 -17.16 18.58 20.45
C VAL A 353 -15.74 18.38 20.94
N PRO A 354 -14.80 19.28 20.64
CA PRO A 354 -13.42 19.11 21.03
C PRO A 354 -13.23 19.18 22.55
N GLU A 355 -12.57 18.17 23.11
CA GLU A 355 -12.14 18.14 24.53
C GLU A 355 -10.66 18.47 24.70
N ARG A 356 -9.99 18.82 23.61
CA ARG A 356 -8.56 19.12 23.54
C ARG A 356 -8.34 20.39 22.73
N TRP A 357 -7.25 21.05 23.04
CA TRP A 357 -6.79 22.26 22.34
C TRP A 357 -5.33 22.08 21.93
N ILE A 358 -4.89 22.89 20.99
CA ILE A 358 -3.50 22.90 20.54
C ILE A 358 -2.93 24.32 20.63
N LEU A 359 -1.67 24.40 21.05
CA LEU A 359 -0.85 25.59 20.88
C LEU A 359 -0.37 25.64 19.42
N LEU A 360 -0.99 26.50 18.62
CA LEU A 360 -0.69 26.67 17.21
C LEU A 360 0.48 27.65 17.02
N ILE A 361 1.68 27.25 17.41
CA ILE A 361 2.90 28.09 17.35
C ILE A 361 3.58 27.80 15.99
N ASP A 362 3.29 28.65 15.02
CA ASP A 362 3.88 28.58 13.68
C ASP A 362 5.21 29.36 13.60
N ARG A 363 5.85 29.27 12.45
CA ARG A 363 7.08 30.00 12.13
C ARG A 363 6.90 31.49 12.37
N GLY A 364 7.84 32.10 13.15
CA GLY A 364 7.84 33.52 13.42
C GLY A 364 6.85 33.97 14.49
N THR A 365 6.16 33.08 15.19
CA THR A 365 5.32 33.44 16.34
C THR A 365 6.20 34.08 17.42
N ALA A 366 5.87 35.32 17.85
CA ALA A 366 6.60 36.06 18.88
C ALA A 366 6.27 35.46 20.26
N LEU A 367 7.01 34.42 20.66
CA LEU A 367 6.77 33.75 21.95
C LEU A 367 7.04 34.64 23.16
N ASP A 368 7.91 35.64 23.03
CA ASP A 368 8.22 36.63 24.08
C ASP A 368 7.00 37.48 24.46
N ALA A 369 6.03 37.61 23.55
CA ALA A 369 4.74 38.25 23.82
C ALA A 369 3.74 37.34 24.56
N LEU A 370 4.11 36.08 24.79
CA LEU A 370 3.26 35.03 25.39
C LEU A 370 4.01 34.28 26.51
N PRO A 371 4.38 34.99 27.63
CA PRO A 371 5.23 34.43 28.69
C PRO A 371 4.65 33.19 29.39
N ALA A 372 3.34 33.10 29.59
CA ALA A 372 2.72 31.91 30.19
C ALA A 372 2.82 30.69 29.25
N VAL A 373 2.60 30.90 27.94
CA VAL A 373 2.79 29.87 26.92
C VAL A 373 4.25 29.47 26.80
N ALA A 374 5.17 30.43 26.85
CA ALA A 374 6.62 30.18 26.84
C ALA A 374 7.05 29.33 28.03
N ALA A 375 6.59 29.67 29.25
CA ALA A 375 6.87 28.90 30.47
C ALA A 375 6.31 27.46 30.40
N HIS A 376 5.12 27.27 29.82
CA HIS A 376 4.56 25.95 29.60
C HIS A 376 5.43 25.11 28.64
N LEU A 377 5.80 25.64 27.49
CA LEU A 377 6.63 24.93 26.52
C LEU A 377 8.04 24.66 27.03
N ALA A 378 8.62 25.56 27.84
CA ALA A 378 9.95 25.42 28.41
C ALA A 378 10.13 24.17 29.29
N GLN A 379 9.06 23.68 29.91
CA GLN A 379 9.05 22.43 30.69
C GLN A 379 9.42 21.22 29.82
N PHE A 380 9.19 21.28 28.51
CA PHE A 380 9.45 20.23 27.55
C PHE A 380 10.66 20.51 26.67
N ARG A 381 11.46 21.55 26.95
CA ARG A 381 12.49 22.04 26.04
C ARG A 381 13.42 20.96 25.53
N ALA A 382 13.94 20.09 26.38
CA ALA A 382 14.84 19.00 25.98
C ALA A 382 14.22 18.03 24.94
N ALA A 383 12.91 17.79 25.02
CA ALA A 383 12.19 16.95 24.05
C ALA A 383 11.80 17.73 22.78
N LEU A 384 11.74 19.05 22.84
CA LEU A 384 11.34 19.94 21.74
C LEU A 384 12.50 20.39 20.86
N GLU A 385 13.75 20.39 21.36
CA GLU A 385 14.92 20.78 20.57
C GLU A 385 15.04 19.89 19.30
N PRO A 386 15.24 20.47 18.12
CA PRO A 386 15.58 19.71 16.93
C PRO A 386 16.91 19.00 17.12
N ARG A 387 16.97 17.71 16.81
CA ARG A 387 18.23 16.96 16.81
C ARG A 387 19.16 17.47 15.71
N ALA A 388 20.47 17.31 15.89
CA ALA A 388 21.42 17.52 14.82
C ALA A 388 21.20 16.51 13.68
N ASP A 389 21.47 16.92 12.44
CA ASP A 389 21.25 16.08 11.24
C ASP A 389 21.97 14.72 11.31
N ALA A 390 23.16 14.68 11.93
CA ALA A 390 23.95 13.46 12.09
C ALA A 390 23.56 12.63 13.33
N ALA A 391 22.64 13.09 14.17
CA ALA A 391 22.25 12.38 15.38
C ALA A 391 21.44 11.11 15.07
N PRO A 392 21.63 10.00 15.80
CA PRO A 392 20.85 8.78 15.62
C PRO A 392 19.36 9.05 15.91
N VAL A 393 18.46 8.30 15.26
CA VAL A 393 17.00 8.43 15.41
C VAL A 393 16.56 8.21 16.86
N THR A 394 17.33 7.46 17.64
CA THR A 394 17.09 7.19 19.06
C THR A 394 17.52 8.31 20.00
N ALA A 395 18.22 9.34 19.51
CA ALA A 395 18.62 10.47 20.33
C ALA A 395 17.41 11.30 20.78
N ALA A 396 17.52 11.94 21.94
CA ALA A 396 16.50 12.84 22.45
C ALA A 396 16.25 14.02 21.50
N GLY A 397 15.03 14.56 21.50
CA GLY A 397 14.64 15.68 20.67
C GLY A 397 13.83 15.29 19.42
N ARG A 398 13.31 16.30 18.73
CA ARG A 398 12.48 16.12 17.53
C ARG A 398 13.31 15.90 16.27
N LYS A 399 12.66 15.48 15.17
CA LYS A 399 13.29 15.32 13.87
C LYS A 399 14.08 16.59 13.48
N PRO A 400 15.30 16.47 12.88
CA PRO A 400 16.03 17.60 12.35
C PRO A 400 15.17 18.44 11.38
N GLY A 401 15.32 19.76 11.40
CA GLY A 401 14.56 20.65 10.53
C GLY A 401 14.78 22.14 10.86
N ALA A 402 14.40 23.00 9.92
CA ALA A 402 14.52 24.45 10.06
C ALA A 402 13.34 25.04 10.85
N TYR A 403 13.25 24.74 12.15
CA TYR A 403 12.27 25.29 13.09
C TYR A 403 12.90 25.49 14.45
N ARG A 404 12.38 26.48 15.21
CA ARG A 404 12.83 26.74 16.57
C ARG A 404 12.23 25.71 17.53
N TRP A 405 12.85 25.53 18.68
CA TRP A 405 12.43 24.54 19.68
C TRP A 405 10.95 24.66 20.11
N HIS A 406 10.40 25.87 20.10
CA HIS A 406 9.00 26.13 20.48
C HIS A 406 8.00 26.11 19.33
N GLU A 407 8.46 26.09 18.09
CA GLU A 407 7.59 26.05 16.92
C GLU A 407 7.10 24.61 16.62
N LEU A 408 5.98 24.47 15.96
CA LEU A 408 5.51 23.18 15.41
C LEU A 408 6.57 22.62 14.45
N GLN A 409 6.69 21.30 14.37
CA GLN A 409 7.72 20.66 13.54
C GLN A 409 7.58 21.02 12.07
N ASP A 410 6.36 20.91 11.52
CA ASP A 410 6.08 21.32 10.16
C ASP A 410 5.38 22.69 10.14
N PRO A 411 5.56 23.50 9.07
CA PRO A 411 4.86 24.77 8.92
C PRO A 411 3.34 24.56 8.92
N VAL A 412 2.62 25.50 9.52
CA VAL A 412 1.15 25.46 9.54
C VAL A 412 0.60 25.78 8.15
N GLY A 413 -0.15 24.84 7.58
CA GLY A 413 -0.76 24.98 6.27
C GLY A 413 -1.79 26.12 6.19
N ALA A 414 -2.00 26.67 5.00
CA ALA A 414 -2.93 27.78 4.77
C ALA A 414 -4.36 27.48 5.23
N LEU A 415 -4.85 26.26 5.00
CA LEU A 415 -6.18 25.84 5.44
C LEU A 415 -6.36 25.85 6.96
N VAL A 416 -5.32 25.52 7.73
CA VAL A 416 -5.37 25.59 9.20
C VAL A 416 -5.43 27.04 9.69
N LYS A 417 -4.79 27.96 8.97
CA LYS A 417 -4.81 29.40 9.27
C LYS A 417 -6.10 30.08 8.86
N SER A 418 -6.83 29.50 7.90
CA SER A 418 -8.09 30.02 7.41
C SER A 418 -9.23 29.72 8.39
N SER A 419 -10.21 30.65 8.47
CA SER A 419 -11.49 30.45 9.14
C SER A 419 -12.60 30.02 8.18
N ALA A 420 -12.26 29.67 6.94
CA ALA A 420 -13.25 29.21 5.98
C ALA A 420 -13.79 27.82 6.36
N PRO A 421 -15.08 27.57 6.15
CA PRO A 421 -15.67 26.24 6.29
C PRO A 421 -14.92 25.21 5.46
N ARG A 422 -14.89 23.95 5.93
CA ARG A 422 -14.18 22.88 5.26
C ARG A 422 -14.71 21.51 5.63
N LEU A 423 -14.54 20.56 4.74
CA LEU A 423 -14.82 19.15 5.00
C LEU A 423 -13.59 18.48 5.64
N LEU A 424 -13.83 17.63 6.64
CA LEU A 424 -12.80 16.86 7.33
C LEU A 424 -13.05 15.37 7.11
N TYR A 425 -11.98 14.61 6.82
CA TYR A 425 -12.06 13.15 6.68
C TYR A 425 -10.82 12.45 7.24
N GLN A 426 -10.97 11.19 7.64
CA GLN A 426 -9.89 10.41 8.26
C GLN A 426 -8.83 9.96 7.25
N ASP A 427 -7.55 9.89 7.66
CA ASP A 427 -6.44 9.31 6.89
C ASP A 427 -6.61 7.79 6.67
N ILE A 428 -7.28 7.09 7.60
CA ILE A 428 -7.63 5.67 7.49
C ILE A 428 -9.13 5.54 7.76
N GLN A 429 -9.87 4.97 6.81
CA GLN A 429 -11.32 4.83 6.88
C GLN A 429 -11.73 3.36 6.77
N GLY A 430 -12.46 2.85 7.76
CA GLY A 430 -13.16 1.56 7.70
C GLY A 430 -14.52 1.67 6.99
N ALA A 431 -15.17 2.82 7.14
CA ALA A 431 -16.44 3.16 6.49
C ALA A 431 -16.38 4.59 5.95
N PRO A 432 -17.27 4.99 5.03
CA PRO A 432 -17.40 6.37 4.56
C PRO A 432 -17.64 7.33 5.72
N LEU A 433 -16.69 8.22 5.96
CA LEU A 433 -16.77 9.21 7.03
C LEU A 433 -16.19 10.53 6.56
N CYS A 434 -17.06 11.52 6.50
CA CYS A 434 -16.71 12.92 6.26
C CYS A 434 -17.63 13.80 7.12
N CYS A 435 -17.10 14.93 7.58
CA CYS A 435 -17.88 15.90 8.36
C CYS A 435 -17.56 17.34 7.94
N LEU A 436 -18.47 18.26 8.27
CA LEU A 436 -18.36 19.69 7.97
C LEU A 436 -17.93 20.47 9.21
N ASP A 437 -16.72 21.07 9.18
CA ASP A 437 -16.32 22.14 10.08
C ASP A 437 -16.83 23.49 9.54
N ARG A 438 -18.00 23.91 9.98
CA ARG A 438 -18.62 25.19 9.54
C ARG A 438 -17.83 26.42 9.97
N THR A 439 -17.09 26.32 11.05
CA THR A 439 -16.39 27.46 11.65
C THR A 439 -14.98 27.65 11.11
N GLY A 440 -14.41 26.62 10.51
CA GLY A 440 -13.02 26.58 10.14
C GLY A 440 -12.07 26.68 11.35
N ALA A 441 -12.60 26.51 12.57
CA ALA A 441 -11.83 26.70 13.80
C ALA A 441 -11.03 25.47 14.23
N LEU A 442 -11.44 24.27 13.81
CA LEU A 442 -10.84 23.00 14.24
C LEU A 442 -9.45 22.81 13.63
N VAL A 443 -8.47 22.53 14.45
CA VAL A 443 -7.12 22.16 14.00
C VAL A 443 -6.98 20.64 14.09
N PRO A 444 -6.89 19.94 12.97
CA PRO A 444 -6.73 18.49 12.98
C PRO A 444 -5.26 18.07 13.12
N ASP A 445 -5.04 16.85 13.63
CA ASP A 445 -3.73 16.20 13.59
C ASP A 445 -3.47 15.49 12.25
N THR A 446 -2.36 14.77 12.16
CA THR A 446 -1.96 14.01 10.95
C THR A 446 -2.85 12.84 10.59
N THR A 447 -3.83 12.48 11.41
CA THR A 447 -4.80 11.42 11.14
C THR A 447 -6.06 11.94 10.42
N VAL A 448 -6.11 13.25 10.14
CA VAL A 448 -7.23 13.92 9.46
C VAL A 448 -6.73 14.74 8.28
N TRP A 449 -7.51 14.72 7.23
CA TRP A 449 -7.36 15.56 6.04
C TRP A 449 -8.46 16.62 6.01
N MET A 450 -8.12 17.78 5.48
CA MET A 450 -9.01 18.90 5.23
C MET A 450 -9.22 19.08 3.74
N LEU A 451 -10.47 19.22 3.32
CA LEU A 451 -10.86 19.56 1.95
C LEU A 451 -11.47 20.97 1.96
N PRO A 452 -10.94 21.94 1.19
CA PRO A 452 -11.40 23.34 1.22
C PRO A 452 -12.74 23.51 0.50
N SER A 453 -13.81 23.03 1.13
CA SER A 453 -15.17 23.05 0.57
C SER A 453 -16.18 22.95 1.71
N ASP A 454 -17.30 23.66 1.56
CA ASP A 454 -18.51 23.55 2.39
C ASP A 454 -19.70 22.97 1.59
N ASP A 455 -19.43 22.43 0.42
CA ASP A 455 -20.41 21.86 -0.50
C ASP A 455 -21.11 20.65 0.13
N LEU A 456 -22.41 20.81 0.41
CA LEU A 456 -23.23 19.78 1.04
C LEU A 456 -23.48 18.59 0.11
N TYR A 457 -23.52 18.80 -1.20
CA TYR A 457 -23.60 17.69 -2.16
C TYR A 457 -22.32 16.84 -2.13
N LEU A 458 -21.15 17.49 -2.11
CA LEU A 458 -19.89 16.77 -1.98
C LEU A 458 -19.80 16.00 -0.64
N LEU A 459 -20.27 16.60 0.45
CA LEU A 459 -20.38 15.93 1.74
C LEU A 459 -21.26 14.66 1.64
N ALA A 460 -22.43 14.75 0.97
CA ALA A 460 -23.29 13.60 0.73
C ALA A 460 -22.56 12.48 -0.02
N VAL A 461 -21.85 12.84 -1.10
CA VAL A 461 -21.08 11.87 -1.89
C VAL A 461 -20.03 11.18 -1.04
N LEU A 462 -19.24 11.92 -0.26
CA LEU A 462 -18.17 11.38 0.59
C LEU A 462 -18.68 10.55 1.78
N CYS A 463 -19.93 10.71 2.16
CA CYS A 463 -20.63 9.91 3.18
C CYS A 463 -21.45 8.74 2.59
N SER A 464 -21.46 8.57 1.26
CA SER A 464 -22.32 7.61 0.57
C SER A 464 -21.73 6.19 0.49
N PRO A 465 -22.57 5.15 0.34
CA PRO A 465 -22.11 3.79 0.04
C PRO A 465 -21.30 3.72 -1.27
N LEU A 466 -21.63 4.53 -2.28
CA LEU A 466 -20.90 4.62 -3.54
C LEU A 466 -19.42 5.00 -3.31
N TYR A 467 -19.17 6.03 -2.51
CA TYR A 467 -17.81 6.40 -2.15
C TYR A 467 -17.08 5.25 -1.47
N GLY A 468 -17.69 4.58 -0.50
CA GLY A 468 -17.10 3.44 0.19
C GLY A 468 -16.76 2.28 -0.75
N TRP A 469 -17.66 1.97 -1.66
CA TRP A 469 -17.46 0.95 -2.69
C TRP A 469 -16.31 1.29 -3.64
N TYR A 470 -16.27 2.53 -4.14
CA TYR A 470 -15.21 3.03 -5.01
C TYR A 470 -13.85 3.07 -4.30
N ALA A 471 -13.83 3.57 -3.06
CA ALA A 471 -12.62 3.71 -2.25
C ALA A 471 -11.96 2.34 -1.98
N ARG A 472 -12.73 1.31 -1.63
CA ARG A 472 -12.20 -0.05 -1.43
C ARG A 472 -11.50 -0.63 -2.68
N ARG A 473 -11.83 -0.13 -3.87
CA ARG A 473 -11.28 -0.61 -5.16
C ARG A 473 -10.17 0.27 -5.73
N ARG A 474 -10.11 1.53 -5.37
CA ARG A 474 -9.20 2.52 -5.97
C ARG A 474 -8.18 3.10 -5.01
N PHE A 475 -8.44 3.05 -3.70
CA PHE A 475 -7.53 3.62 -2.72
C PHE A 475 -6.64 2.55 -2.10
N PRO A 476 -5.43 2.93 -1.62
CA PRO A 476 -4.53 1.99 -0.97
C PRO A 476 -5.20 1.30 0.23
N PRO A 477 -5.10 -0.02 0.34
CA PRO A 477 -5.63 -0.74 1.49
C PRO A 477 -4.84 -0.40 2.76
N ALA A 478 -5.53 -0.47 3.90
CA ALA A 478 -4.99 -0.37 5.24
C ALA A 478 -5.41 -1.60 6.06
N LEU A 479 -5.06 -1.61 7.35
CA LEU A 479 -5.41 -2.72 8.25
C LEU A 479 -6.93 -2.90 8.36
N ASN A 480 -7.37 -4.11 8.63
CA ASN A 480 -8.77 -4.47 8.93
C ASN A 480 -9.77 -4.05 7.84
N GLY A 481 -9.40 -4.16 6.57
CA GLY A 481 -10.27 -3.80 5.44
C GLY A 481 -10.48 -2.31 5.23
N SER A 482 -9.80 -1.47 6.02
CA SER A 482 -9.82 -0.01 5.83
C SER A 482 -9.05 0.42 4.58
N VAL A 483 -9.27 1.66 4.16
CA VAL A 483 -8.56 2.29 3.03
C VAL A 483 -7.90 3.61 3.46
N ARG A 484 -6.95 4.08 2.66
CA ARG A 484 -6.29 5.38 2.86
C ARG A 484 -6.65 6.37 1.75
N PRO A 485 -7.63 7.26 1.97
CA PRO A 485 -8.04 8.28 1.01
C PRO A 485 -7.05 9.46 0.98
N LYS A 486 -5.79 9.19 0.59
CA LYS A 486 -4.81 10.26 0.39
C LYS A 486 -5.26 11.20 -0.73
N ALA A 487 -4.79 12.44 -0.68
CA ALA A 487 -5.17 13.49 -1.63
C ALA A 487 -5.07 13.06 -3.11
N GLU A 488 -4.01 12.33 -3.49
CA GLU A 488 -3.80 11.85 -4.85
C GLU A 488 -4.86 10.86 -5.34
N HIS A 489 -5.42 10.05 -4.43
CA HIS A 489 -6.46 9.06 -4.75
C HIS A 489 -7.85 9.69 -4.67
N LEU A 490 -8.15 10.44 -3.60
CA LEU A 490 -9.44 11.10 -3.42
C LEU A 490 -9.75 12.04 -4.60
N ARG A 491 -8.77 12.76 -5.10
CA ARG A 491 -8.91 13.67 -6.25
C ARG A 491 -9.29 12.99 -7.56
N GLN A 492 -9.23 11.67 -7.64
CA GLN A 492 -9.66 10.90 -8.83
C GLN A 492 -11.12 10.43 -8.73
N LEU A 493 -11.77 10.61 -7.57
CA LEU A 493 -13.16 10.21 -7.36
C LEU A 493 -14.06 10.89 -8.42
N PRO A 494 -14.83 10.13 -9.22
CA PRO A 494 -15.79 10.70 -10.15
C PRO A 494 -16.95 11.36 -9.39
N ILE A 495 -17.28 12.60 -9.72
CA ILE A 495 -18.33 13.40 -9.08
C ILE A 495 -19.44 13.66 -10.08
N ALA A 496 -20.62 13.08 -9.84
CA ALA A 496 -21.78 13.33 -10.69
C ALA A 496 -22.20 14.81 -10.64
N THR A 497 -22.69 15.31 -11.77
CA THR A 497 -23.21 16.68 -11.93
C THR A 497 -24.70 16.66 -12.21
N PRO A 498 -25.55 16.36 -11.19
CA PRO A 498 -26.99 16.26 -11.38
C PRO A 498 -27.62 17.61 -11.72
N PRO A 499 -28.83 17.63 -12.32
CA PRO A 499 -29.59 18.85 -12.53
C PRO A 499 -29.77 19.66 -11.23
N ALA A 500 -29.83 20.99 -11.34
CA ALA A 500 -29.85 21.90 -10.17
C ALA A 500 -30.95 21.55 -9.14
N GLY A 501 -32.14 21.16 -9.59
CA GLY A 501 -33.21 20.75 -8.69
C GLY A 501 -32.92 19.47 -7.91
N GLN A 502 -32.29 18.47 -8.54
CA GLN A 502 -31.90 17.25 -7.87
C GLN A 502 -30.73 17.49 -6.88
N ARG A 503 -29.75 18.31 -7.26
CA ARG A 503 -28.69 18.74 -6.38
C ARG A 503 -29.22 19.44 -5.13
N ALA A 504 -30.12 20.43 -5.31
CA ALA A 504 -30.73 21.17 -4.21
C ALA A 504 -31.53 20.26 -3.26
N ALA A 505 -32.20 19.22 -3.79
CA ALA A 505 -32.92 18.26 -2.97
C ALA A 505 -31.96 17.44 -2.08
N ILE A 506 -30.79 17.03 -2.61
CA ILE A 506 -29.75 16.32 -1.83
C ILE A 506 -29.17 17.25 -0.74
N GLU A 507 -28.84 18.48 -1.10
CA GLU A 507 -28.33 19.48 -0.18
C GLU A 507 -29.32 19.79 0.96
N ALA A 508 -30.62 19.84 0.67
CA ALA A 508 -31.66 20.00 1.69
C ALA A 508 -31.74 18.82 2.67
N LEU A 509 -31.61 17.59 2.18
CA LEU A 509 -31.56 16.40 3.04
C LEU A 509 -30.32 16.43 3.96
N VAL A 510 -29.13 16.82 3.43
CA VAL A 510 -27.91 16.96 4.22
C VAL A 510 -28.05 18.08 5.25
N ALA A 511 -28.65 19.22 4.88
CA ALA A 511 -28.89 20.31 5.82
C ALA A 511 -29.79 19.86 6.98
N ALA A 512 -30.86 19.13 6.71
CA ALA A 512 -31.76 18.57 7.73
C ALA A 512 -30.99 17.57 8.64
N ARG A 513 -30.11 16.74 8.06
CA ARG A 513 -29.28 15.79 8.84
C ARG A 513 -28.27 16.50 9.75
N LEU A 514 -27.67 17.59 9.27
CA LEU A 514 -26.77 18.43 10.06
C LEU A 514 -27.49 19.16 11.20
N GLU A 515 -28.72 19.62 10.97
CA GLU A 515 -29.56 20.24 12.01
C GLU A 515 -29.95 19.23 13.09
N LEU A 516 -30.28 18.00 12.70
CA LEU A 516 -30.59 16.93 13.65
C LEU A 516 -29.38 16.62 14.55
N ALA A 517 -28.21 16.51 13.96
CA ALA A 517 -26.96 16.23 14.68
C ALA A 517 -26.52 17.37 15.62
N ALA A 518 -26.92 18.61 15.36
CA ALA A 518 -26.62 19.76 16.20
C ALA A 518 -27.50 19.90 17.46
N ARG A 519 -28.53 19.04 17.62
CA ARG A 519 -29.42 19.09 18.79
C ARG A 519 -28.72 18.56 20.05
N PRO A 520 -28.97 19.16 21.24
CA PRO A 520 -28.46 18.63 22.50
C PRO A 520 -28.95 17.19 22.73
N GLY A 521 -28.08 16.24 22.92
CA GLY A 521 -28.40 14.82 23.07
C GLY A 521 -28.53 14.03 21.77
N GLY A 522 -28.30 14.66 20.63
CA GLY A 522 -28.14 13.99 19.33
C GLY A 522 -26.75 13.37 19.19
N ASP A 523 -26.37 12.54 20.15
CA ASP A 523 -25.17 11.69 19.99
C ASP A 523 -25.42 10.70 18.84
N ASP A 524 -24.35 10.43 18.09
CA ASP A 524 -24.31 9.54 16.93
C ASP A 524 -24.54 8.05 17.28
N ASP A 525 -25.55 7.76 18.11
CA ASP A 525 -26.06 6.40 18.18
C ASP A 525 -26.76 6.14 16.84
N ASP A 526 -26.22 5.20 16.06
CA ASP A 526 -26.82 4.69 14.81
C ASP A 526 -28.28 4.17 15.01
N ASP A 527 -28.78 4.19 16.24
CA ASP A 527 -30.11 3.80 16.68
C ASP A 527 -31.15 4.95 16.68
N ASP A 528 -30.77 6.18 16.33
CA ASP A 528 -31.75 7.29 16.15
C ASP A 528 -32.51 7.12 14.84
N GLU A 529 -33.75 6.61 14.91
CA GLU A 529 -34.60 6.32 13.77
C GLU A 529 -34.71 7.50 12.76
N PRO A 530 -34.86 8.78 13.15
CA PRO A 530 -34.85 9.91 12.24
C PRO A 530 -33.51 10.11 11.51
N ALA A 531 -32.38 9.87 12.18
CA ALA A 531 -31.05 9.99 11.58
C ALA A 531 -30.84 8.90 10.52
N ALA A 532 -31.18 7.65 10.83
CA ALA A 532 -31.07 6.52 9.91
C ALA A 532 -31.96 6.70 8.66
N VAL A 533 -33.18 7.25 8.83
CA VAL A 533 -34.09 7.56 7.70
C VAL A 533 -33.49 8.61 6.77
N LEU A 534 -32.92 9.69 7.32
CA LEU A 534 -32.25 10.73 6.52
C LEU A 534 -31.00 10.17 5.82
N ASP A 535 -30.18 9.38 6.51
CA ASP A 535 -28.98 8.77 5.93
C ASP A 535 -29.33 7.83 4.77
N ALA A 536 -30.39 7.04 4.88
CA ALA A 536 -30.89 6.19 3.80
C ALA A 536 -31.44 7.01 2.62
N ALA A 537 -32.14 8.11 2.91
CA ALA A 537 -32.65 9.02 1.89
C ALA A 537 -31.50 9.70 1.11
N ILE A 538 -30.48 10.20 1.82
CA ILE A 538 -29.29 10.81 1.23
C ILE A 538 -28.56 9.78 0.35
N ALA A 539 -28.30 8.58 0.88
CA ALA A 539 -27.64 7.51 0.14
C ALA A 539 -28.37 7.17 -1.16
N ARG A 540 -29.70 7.04 -1.11
CA ARG A 540 -30.52 6.78 -2.29
C ARG A 540 -30.44 7.94 -3.29
N ALA A 541 -30.58 9.17 -2.83
CA ALA A 541 -30.55 10.35 -3.68
C ALA A 541 -29.19 10.55 -4.37
N VAL A 542 -28.08 10.21 -3.69
CA VAL A 542 -26.75 10.17 -4.30
C VAL A 542 -26.68 9.10 -5.40
N LEU A 543 -27.15 7.87 -5.16
CA LEU A 543 -27.17 6.82 -6.19
C LEU A 543 -28.04 7.19 -7.39
N ASP A 544 -29.14 7.92 -7.16
CA ASP A 544 -30.01 8.48 -8.23
C ASP A 544 -29.25 9.54 -9.05
N ALA A 545 -28.46 10.39 -8.39
CA ALA A 545 -27.64 11.41 -9.07
C ALA A 545 -26.57 10.82 -9.98
N TYR A 546 -26.07 9.61 -9.67
CA TYR A 546 -25.15 8.88 -10.54
C TYR A 546 -25.86 8.04 -11.60
N GLU A 547 -27.18 8.08 -11.67
CA GLU A 547 -28.04 7.37 -12.64
C GLU A 547 -27.79 5.86 -12.67
N LEU A 548 -27.58 5.26 -11.50
CA LEU A 548 -27.25 3.84 -11.37
C LEU A 548 -28.49 2.96 -11.46
N GLY A 549 -28.40 1.86 -12.20
CA GLY A 549 -29.43 0.84 -12.30
C GLY A 549 -29.52 -0.07 -11.07
N ALA A 550 -30.55 -0.90 -10.99
CA ALA A 550 -30.79 -1.79 -9.84
C ALA A 550 -29.63 -2.77 -9.59
N ALA A 551 -29.05 -3.34 -10.65
CA ALA A 551 -27.92 -4.27 -10.54
C ALA A 551 -26.65 -3.58 -9.98
N GLU A 552 -26.39 -2.34 -10.43
CA GLU A 552 -25.25 -1.54 -9.97
C GLU A 552 -25.41 -1.12 -8.51
N ARG A 553 -26.62 -0.75 -8.09
CA ARG A 553 -26.95 -0.43 -6.69
C ARG A 553 -26.80 -1.63 -5.77
N ALA A 554 -27.29 -2.80 -6.19
CA ALA A 554 -27.11 -4.03 -5.42
C ALA A 554 -25.61 -4.36 -5.21
N ARG A 555 -24.79 -4.12 -6.23
CA ARG A 555 -23.32 -4.30 -6.16
C ARG A 555 -22.63 -3.30 -5.23
N ILE A 556 -23.10 -2.08 -5.16
CA ILE A 556 -22.56 -1.05 -4.27
C ILE A 556 -22.92 -1.33 -2.80
N ALA A 557 -24.05 -1.96 -2.57
CA ALA A 557 -24.52 -2.32 -1.24
C ALA A 557 -23.74 -3.50 -0.60
N THR A 558 -22.98 -4.27 -1.41
CA THR A 558 -22.09 -5.37 -0.96
C THR A 558 -20.67 -4.86 -0.70
#